data_57d22f562187b827f416a2749adb81dc
#
_entry.id   57d22f562187b827f416a2749adb81dc
#
_cell.length_a   1.000
_cell.length_b   1.000
_cell.length_c   1.000
_cell.angle_alpha   90.00
_cell.angle_beta   90.00
_cell.angle_gamma   90.00
#
_symmetry.space_group_name_H-M   'P 1'
#
loop_
_entity.id
_entity.type
_entity.pdbx_description
1 polymer ?
#
loop_
_entity_poly.entity_id
_entity_poly.type
_entity_poly.pdbx_seq_one_letter_code
_entity_poly.pdbx_strand_id
1 'polypeptide(L)'
;MIDLYIELKAVLQALETAGVPYALCGGLALMVYQRPRATVDIDLIVPSEATATCVTAVTPLGFRAHPRPMRFESSGIEILRFYKVDPEGPDVLMLDCLLTTHPTIAEAWRSRVPVPFEDRAVWVVSIEGLIALKRLRGSPMDQLDIQALQALSDQPPHDFPRSNDA
;
A
#
# COMPACT_ATOMS: atom_id res chain seq x y z
N MET A 1 3.25 -21.62 4.08
CA MET A 1 3.98 -20.33 3.96
C MET A 1 3.18 -19.39 3.07
N ILE A 2 2.85 -18.20 3.54
CA ILE A 2 2.12 -17.18 2.77
C ILE A 2 3.13 -16.46 1.85
N ASP A 3 2.83 -16.41 0.55
CA ASP A 3 3.62 -15.65 -0.43
C ASP A 3 3.06 -14.23 -0.55
N LEU A 4 3.83 -13.24 -0.09
CA LEU A 4 3.43 -11.85 -0.04
C LEU A 4 3.06 -11.27 -1.43
N TYR A 5 3.77 -11.69 -2.49
CA TYR A 5 3.51 -11.19 -3.84
C TYR A 5 2.25 -11.78 -4.45
N ILE A 6 2.02 -13.06 -4.23
CA ILE A 6 0.78 -13.73 -4.66
C ILE A 6 -0.41 -13.09 -3.96
N GLU A 7 -0.29 -12.85 -2.66
CA GLU A 7 -1.36 -12.21 -1.89
C GLU A 7 -1.59 -10.75 -2.31
N LEU A 8 -0.54 -9.98 -2.55
CA LEU A 8 -0.67 -8.62 -3.07
C LEU A 8 -1.45 -8.61 -4.38
N LYS A 9 -1.08 -9.43 -5.35
CA LYS A 9 -1.78 -9.51 -6.63
C LYS A 9 -3.25 -9.88 -6.47
N ALA A 10 -3.53 -10.87 -5.61
CA ALA A 10 -4.90 -11.31 -5.33
C ALA A 10 -5.74 -10.17 -4.70
N VAL A 11 -5.18 -9.45 -3.73
CA VAL A 11 -5.84 -8.31 -3.08
C VAL A 11 -6.12 -7.20 -4.09
N LEU A 12 -5.13 -6.78 -4.88
CA LEU A 12 -5.31 -5.72 -5.87
C LEU A 12 -6.36 -6.10 -6.92
N GLN A 13 -6.32 -7.34 -7.41
CA GLN A 13 -7.32 -7.84 -8.36
C GLN A 13 -8.73 -7.87 -7.76
N ALA A 14 -8.89 -8.27 -6.51
CA ALA A 14 -10.19 -8.30 -5.85
C ALA A 14 -10.76 -6.88 -5.66
N LEU A 15 -9.92 -5.92 -5.26
CA LEU A 15 -10.33 -4.52 -5.12
C LEU A 15 -10.75 -3.93 -6.47
N GLU A 16 -9.98 -4.14 -7.53
CA GLU A 16 -10.29 -3.65 -8.87
C GLU A 16 -11.59 -4.26 -9.39
N THR A 17 -11.80 -5.57 -9.21
CA THR A 17 -13.04 -6.26 -9.61
C THR A 17 -14.26 -5.72 -8.87
N ALA A 18 -14.09 -5.35 -7.60
CA ALA A 18 -15.15 -4.75 -6.78
C ALA A 18 -15.33 -3.25 -7.00
N GLY A 19 -14.52 -2.62 -7.87
CA GLY A 19 -14.55 -1.17 -8.10
C GLY A 19 -14.06 -0.35 -6.91
N VAL A 20 -13.24 -0.93 -6.03
CA VAL A 20 -12.62 -0.24 -4.90
C VAL A 20 -11.31 0.40 -5.35
N PRO A 21 -11.21 1.72 -5.43
CA PRO A 21 -9.96 2.37 -5.76
C PRO A 21 -8.98 2.26 -4.59
N TYR A 22 -7.69 2.10 -4.91
CA TYR A 22 -6.62 1.96 -3.92
C TYR A 22 -5.38 2.76 -4.31
N ALA A 23 -4.47 2.93 -3.38
CA ALA A 23 -3.10 3.35 -3.63
C ALA A 23 -2.14 2.53 -2.77
N LEU A 24 -1.20 1.82 -3.40
CA LEU A 24 -0.16 1.08 -2.69
C LEU A 24 0.76 2.06 -1.97
N CYS A 25 1.05 1.79 -0.71
CA CYS A 25 1.98 2.55 0.12
C CYS A 25 2.89 1.62 0.92
N GLY A 26 3.53 2.10 1.96
CA GLY A 26 4.39 1.28 2.82
C GLY A 26 5.62 0.69 2.13
N GLY A 27 6.04 -0.49 2.60
CA GLY A 27 7.26 -1.14 2.13
C GLY A 27 7.18 -1.67 0.70
N LEU A 28 6.02 -2.16 0.28
CA LEU A 28 5.81 -2.66 -1.08
C LEU A 28 5.83 -1.53 -2.12
N ALA A 29 5.42 -0.32 -1.77
CA ALA A 29 5.55 0.84 -2.67
C ALA A 29 7.03 1.18 -2.96
N LEU A 30 7.92 1.06 -1.97
CA LEU A 30 9.35 1.24 -2.19
C LEU A 30 9.90 0.23 -3.22
N MET A 31 9.42 -1.01 -3.17
CA MET A 31 9.81 -2.03 -4.13
C MET A 31 9.39 -1.65 -5.55
N VAL A 32 8.17 -1.15 -5.74
CA VAL A 32 7.69 -0.67 -7.04
C VAL A 32 8.56 0.48 -7.56
N TYR A 33 9.04 1.34 -6.68
CA TYR A 33 10.00 2.40 -7.01
C TYR A 33 11.46 1.91 -7.06
N GLN A 34 11.70 0.60 -7.16
CA GLN A 34 13.02 -0.01 -7.27
C GLN A 34 13.94 0.29 -6.07
N ARG A 35 13.35 0.45 -4.89
CA ARG A 35 14.05 0.58 -3.60
C ARG A 35 13.59 -0.53 -2.64
N PRO A 36 13.83 -1.81 -3.00
CA PRO A 36 13.33 -2.92 -2.21
C PRO A 36 13.97 -2.95 -0.82
N ARG A 37 13.14 -3.22 0.16
CA ARG A 37 13.54 -3.62 1.50
C ARG A 37 12.63 -4.73 1.99
N ALA A 38 13.07 -5.44 3.03
CA ALA A 38 12.23 -6.45 3.65
C ALA A 38 10.95 -5.82 4.20
N THR A 39 9.81 -6.40 3.84
CA THR A 39 8.48 -6.08 4.37
C THR A 39 7.67 -7.35 4.45
N VAL A 40 6.74 -7.41 5.39
CA VAL A 40 5.88 -8.58 5.64
C VAL A 40 4.39 -8.23 5.56
N ASP A 41 4.09 -6.96 5.38
CA ASP A 41 2.73 -6.43 5.37
C ASP A 41 2.37 -5.82 4.02
N ILE A 42 1.08 -5.77 3.72
CA ILE A 42 0.52 -5.02 2.59
C ILE A 42 -0.11 -3.76 3.16
N ASP A 43 0.37 -2.60 2.71
CA ASP A 43 -0.17 -1.29 3.09
C ASP A 43 -0.82 -0.61 1.89
N LEU A 44 -2.09 -0.25 2.02
CA LEU A 44 -2.86 0.46 1.00
C LEU A 44 -3.47 1.74 1.61
N ILE A 45 -3.74 2.73 0.78
CA ILE A 45 -4.72 3.77 1.09
C ILE A 45 -6.00 3.41 0.36
N VAL A 46 -7.13 3.52 1.04
CA VAL A 46 -8.47 3.39 0.46
C VAL A 46 -9.36 4.54 0.93
N PRO A 47 -10.30 5.01 0.09
CA PRO A 47 -11.29 6.00 0.53
C PRO A 47 -12.11 5.47 1.69
N SER A 48 -12.37 6.33 2.66
CA SER A 48 -13.14 5.94 3.86
C SER A 48 -14.55 5.44 3.54
N GLU A 49 -15.17 5.95 2.49
CA GLU A 49 -16.47 5.52 1.99
C GLU A 49 -16.45 4.13 1.33
N ALA A 50 -15.29 3.63 0.92
CA ALA A 50 -15.14 2.34 0.28
C ALA A 50 -14.90 1.16 1.26
N THR A 51 -14.85 1.43 2.57
CA THR A 51 -14.50 0.44 3.60
C THR A 51 -15.35 -0.83 3.55
N ALA A 52 -16.67 -0.70 3.44
CA ALA A 52 -17.58 -1.86 3.43
C ALA A 52 -17.35 -2.73 2.17
N THR A 53 -17.17 -2.11 1.02
CA THR A 53 -16.87 -2.81 -0.24
C THR A 53 -15.50 -3.46 -0.20
N CYS A 54 -14.50 -2.79 0.41
CA CYS A 54 -13.17 -3.35 0.62
C CYS A 54 -13.23 -4.64 1.47
N VAL A 55 -13.96 -4.62 2.59
CA VAL A 55 -14.17 -5.81 3.44
C VAL A 55 -14.76 -6.95 2.61
N THR A 56 -15.83 -6.68 1.86
CA THR A 56 -16.48 -7.69 1.01
C THR A 56 -15.54 -8.25 -0.05
N ALA A 57 -14.69 -7.42 -0.64
CA ALA A 57 -13.78 -7.83 -1.71
C ALA A 57 -12.66 -8.76 -1.21
N VAL A 58 -12.08 -8.50 -0.02
CA VAL A 58 -10.91 -9.26 0.46
C VAL A 58 -11.28 -10.47 1.32
N THR A 59 -12.49 -10.53 1.86
CA THR A 59 -12.95 -11.67 2.70
C THR A 59 -12.86 -13.02 1.98
N PRO A 60 -13.24 -13.17 0.70
CA PRO A 60 -13.12 -14.44 -0.02
C PRO A 60 -11.68 -14.92 -0.18
N LEU A 61 -10.69 -14.03 -0.06
CA LEU A 61 -9.27 -14.37 -0.09
C LEU A 61 -8.76 -14.94 1.25
N GLY A 62 -9.62 -15.05 2.25
CA GLY A 62 -9.27 -15.52 3.59
C GLY A 62 -8.84 -14.43 4.58
N PHE A 63 -8.91 -13.16 4.18
CA PHE A 63 -8.67 -12.05 5.10
C PHE A 63 -9.85 -11.83 6.02
N ARG A 64 -9.56 -11.57 7.29
CA ARG A 64 -10.54 -11.24 8.32
C ARG A 64 -10.31 -9.81 8.78
N ALA A 65 -11.34 -8.99 8.74
CA ALA A 65 -11.27 -7.61 9.22
C ALA A 65 -11.23 -7.56 10.76
N HIS A 66 -10.46 -6.64 11.29
CA HIS A 66 -10.66 -6.21 12.67
C HIS A 66 -12.07 -5.59 12.80
N PRO A 67 -12.80 -5.80 13.91
CA PRO A 67 -14.21 -5.39 14.05
C PRO A 67 -14.48 -3.90 13.82
N ARG A 68 -13.49 -3.06 14.04
CA ARG A 68 -13.56 -1.61 13.83
C ARG A 68 -12.24 -1.07 13.30
N PRO A 69 -12.25 0.02 12.52
CA PRO A 69 -11.03 0.75 12.20
C PRO A 69 -10.31 1.15 13.49
N MET A 70 -8.99 0.99 13.50
CA MET A 70 -8.14 1.43 14.60
C MET A 70 -7.83 2.90 14.39
N ARG A 71 -8.02 3.71 15.44
CA ARG A 71 -7.64 5.12 15.45
C ARG A 71 -6.45 5.32 16.37
N PHE A 72 -5.40 5.94 15.83
CA PHE A 72 -4.21 6.29 16.60
C PHE A 72 -4.42 7.70 17.17
N GLU A 73 -4.60 7.81 18.47
CA GLU A 73 -4.92 9.09 19.14
C GLU A 73 -3.83 10.14 18.91
N SER A 74 -2.56 9.75 18.88
CA SER A 74 -1.43 10.67 18.69
C SER A 74 -1.38 11.32 17.31
N SER A 75 -1.82 10.63 16.27
CA SER A 75 -1.78 11.12 14.87
C SER A 75 -3.15 11.36 14.27
N GLY A 76 -4.21 10.80 14.84
CA GLY A 76 -5.55 10.83 14.25
C GLY A 76 -5.74 9.94 13.03
N ILE A 77 -4.75 9.10 12.69
CA ILE A 77 -4.84 8.16 11.57
C ILE A 77 -5.84 7.04 11.90
N GLU A 78 -6.64 6.68 10.92
CA GLU A 78 -7.54 5.54 11.00
C GLU A 78 -7.07 4.46 10.01
N ILE A 79 -6.97 3.21 10.51
CA ILE A 79 -6.55 2.05 9.73
C ILE A 79 -7.60 0.95 9.87
N LEU A 80 -8.10 0.48 8.74
CA LEU A 80 -8.86 -0.76 8.68
C LEU A 80 -7.86 -1.90 8.48
N ARG A 81 -7.66 -2.70 9.52
CA ARG A 81 -6.72 -3.81 9.53
C ARG A 81 -7.40 -5.13 9.24
N PHE A 82 -6.79 -5.89 8.35
CA PHE A 82 -7.13 -7.28 8.08
C PHE A 82 -5.95 -8.18 8.42
N TYR A 83 -6.26 -9.43 8.70
CA TYR A 83 -5.25 -10.47 8.88
C TYR A 83 -5.67 -11.75 8.17
N LYS A 84 -4.68 -12.46 7.65
CA LYS A 84 -4.83 -13.79 7.06
C LYS A 84 -3.84 -14.71 7.74
N VAL A 85 -4.33 -15.84 8.26
CA VAL A 85 -3.51 -16.87 8.93
C VAL A 85 -3.20 -17.96 7.93
N ASP A 86 -1.95 -18.40 7.89
CA ASP A 86 -1.57 -19.58 7.13
C ASP A 86 -2.22 -20.83 7.76
N PRO A 87 -3.05 -21.58 7.02
CA PRO A 87 -3.67 -22.78 7.56
C PRO A 87 -2.67 -23.92 7.84
N GLU A 88 -1.49 -23.86 7.25
CA GLU A 88 -0.47 -24.92 7.33
C GLU A 88 0.80 -24.46 8.10
N GLY A 89 0.82 -23.26 8.63
CA GLY A 89 2.00 -22.70 9.29
C GLY A 89 1.69 -21.62 10.32
N PRO A 90 2.73 -21.06 10.93
CA PRO A 90 2.58 -20.01 11.95
C PRO A 90 2.43 -18.60 11.35
N ASP A 91 2.49 -18.46 10.03
CA ASP A 91 2.54 -17.17 9.38
C ASP A 91 1.21 -16.43 9.47
N VAL A 92 1.28 -15.13 9.71
CA VAL A 92 0.15 -14.21 9.67
C VAL A 92 0.51 -13.06 8.73
N LEU A 93 -0.30 -12.85 7.72
CA LEU A 93 -0.17 -11.69 6.83
C LEU A 93 -1.13 -10.60 7.29
N MET A 94 -0.60 -9.38 7.42
CA MET A 94 -1.40 -8.18 7.69
C MET A 94 -1.66 -7.42 6.39
N LEU A 95 -2.88 -6.93 6.24
CA LEU A 95 -3.28 -5.97 5.22
C LEU A 95 -3.84 -4.74 5.95
N ASP A 96 -3.14 -3.62 5.85
CA ASP A 96 -3.52 -2.36 6.46
C ASP A 96 -4.04 -1.38 5.40
N CYS A 97 -5.29 -0.97 5.55
CA CYS A 97 -5.90 0.05 4.72
C CYS A 97 -5.98 1.37 5.52
N LEU A 98 -5.10 2.31 5.20
CA LEU A 98 -5.14 3.67 5.73
C LEU A 98 -6.34 4.40 5.13
N LEU A 99 -7.16 5.01 5.95
CA LEU A 99 -8.37 5.69 5.51
C LEU A 99 -8.10 7.17 5.24
N THR A 100 -8.77 7.72 4.22
CA THR A 100 -8.60 9.11 3.76
C THR A 100 -9.21 10.15 4.72
N THR A 101 -9.49 9.79 5.96
CA THR A 101 -10.00 10.69 7.01
C THR A 101 -8.94 11.67 7.52
N HIS A 102 -7.66 11.34 7.43
CA HIS A 102 -6.55 12.21 7.83
C HIS A 102 -6.06 13.06 6.65
N PRO A 103 -5.81 14.40 6.83
CA PRO A 103 -5.42 15.28 5.73
C PRO A 103 -4.19 14.82 4.94
N THR A 104 -3.13 14.36 5.63
CA THR A 104 -1.91 13.87 4.98
C THR A 104 -2.17 12.60 4.15
N ILE A 105 -3.04 11.71 4.65
CA ILE A 105 -3.41 10.49 3.92
C ILE A 105 -4.27 10.84 2.70
N ALA A 106 -5.21 11.79 2.85
CA ALA A 106 -6.01 12.29 1.75
C ALA A 106 -5.16 12.96 0.66
N GLU A 107 -4.10 13.69 1.03
CA GLU A 107 -3.16 14.27 0.09
C GLU A 107 -2.32 13.21 -0.63
N ALA A 108 -1.77 12.25 0.11
CA ALA A 108 -1.05 11.12 -0.45
C ALA A 108 -1.94 10.30 -1.42
N TRP A 109 -3.21 10.12 -1.08
CA TRP A 109 -4.21 9.52 -1.95
C TRP A 109 -4.37 10.27 -3.27
N ARG A 110 -4.49 11.60 -3.23
CA ARG A 110 -4.63 12.45 -4.42
C ARG A 110 -3.39 12.43 -5.30
N SER A 111 -2.22 12.24 -4.71
CA SER A 111 -0.93 12.22 -5.41
C SER A 111 -0.59 10.87 -6.06
N ARG A 112 -1.45 9.84 -5.93
CA ARG A 112 -1.17 8.52 -6.47
C ARG A 112 -1.02 8.54 -7.99
N VAL A 113 -0.14 7.68 -8.47
CA VAL A 113 0.17 7.54 -9.90
C VAL A 113 0.11 6.07 -10.32
N PRO A 114 -0.25 5.77 -11.57
CA PRO A 114 -0.11 4.41 -12.09
C PRO A 114 1.36 4.13 -12.39
N VAL A 115 1.88 3.04 -11.86
CA VAL A 115 3.28 2.62 -12.07
C VAL A 115 3.26 1.22 -12.68
N PRO A 116 4.05 0.96 -13.75
CA PRO A 116 4.19 -0.39 -14.30
C PRO A 116 4.75 -1.34 -13.24
N PHE A 117 4.10 -2.47 -13.07
CA PHE A 117 4.51 -3.53 -12.16
C PHE A 117 4.18 -4.89 -12.78
N GLU A 118 5.22 -5.63 -13.19
CA GLU A 118 5.10 -6.84 -13.99
C GLU A 118 4.29 -6.61 -15.29
N ASP A 119 3.16 -7.28 -15.44
CA ASP A 119 2.29 -7.26 -16.64
C ASP A 119 1.14 -6.25 -16.54
N ARG A 120 1.11 -5.44 -15.50
CA ARG A 120 0.02 -4.50 -15.21
C ARG A 120 0.52 -3.16 -14.67
N ALA A 121 -0.31 -2.15 -14.67
CA ALA A 121 -0.09 -0.94 -13.88
C ALA A 121 -0.78 -1.07 -12.53
N VAL A 122 -0.10 -0.63 -11.46
CA VAL A 122 -0.67 -0.53 -10.11
C VAL A 122 -0.69 0.93 -9.67
N TRP A 123 -1.72 1.32 -8.94
CA TRP A 123 -1.79 2.63 -8.34
C TRP A 123 -0.91 2.69 -7.11
N VAL A 124 0.05 3.60 -7.10
CA VAL A 124 1.02 3.78 -6.02
C VAL A 124 1.02 5.23 -5.57
N VAL A 125 1.15 5.46 -4.28
CA VAL A 125 1.36 6.83 -3.74
C VAL A 125 2.63 7.41 -4.34
N SER A 126 2.61 8.69 -4.73
CA SER A 126 3.80 9.36 -5.27
C SER A 126 4.97 9.34 -4.29
N ILE A 127 6.18 9.56 -4.77
CA ILE A 127 7.38 9.61 -3.91
C ILE A 127 7.21 10.64 -2.80
N GLU A 128 6.71 11.84 -3.13
CA GLU A 128 6.45 12.91 -2.17
C GLU A 128 5.38 12.51 -1.15
N GLY A 129 4.32 11.85 -1.62
CA GLY A 129 3.27 11.32 -0.75
C GLY A 129 3.79 10.24 0.21
N LEU A 130 4.64 9.33 -0.26
CA LEU A 130 5.30 8.33 0.58
C LEU A 130 6.18 8.98 1.65
N ILE A 131 6.96 9.99 1.28
CA ILE A 131 7.79 10.76 2.23
C ILE A 131 6.91 11.41 3.30
N ALA A 132 5.80 12.02 2.91
CA ALA A 132 4.85 12.64 3.84
C ALA A 132 4.25 11.63 4.83
N LEU A 133 3.82 10.45 4.34
CA LEU A 133 3.30 9.37 5.19
C LEU A 133 4.35 8.85 6.19
N LYS A 134 5.59 8.69 5.73
CA LYS A 134 6.69 8.23 6.56
C LYS A 134 7.08 9.25 7.63
N ARG A 135 7.07 10.54 7.31
CA ARG A 135 7.25 11.61 8.30
C ARG A 135 6.15 11.62 9.35
N LEU A 136 4.93 11.33 8.95
CA LEU A 136 3.78 11.27 9.86
C LEU A 136 3.93 10.12 10.87
N ARG A 137 4.46 8.96 10.47
CA ARG A 137 4.72 7.82 11.34
C ARG A 137 6.00 8.02 12.17
N GLY A 138 7.07 8.49 11.54
CA GLY A 138 8.30 8.95 12.20
C GLY A 138 9.15 7.87 12.86
N SER A 139 9.06 6.60 12.42
CA SER A 139 9.92 5.53 12.96
C SER A 139 11.37 5.66 12.45
N PRO A 140 12.37 5.03 13.14
CA PRO A 140 13.76 5.01 12.64
C PRO A 140 13.89 4.43 11.23
N MET A 141 13.12 3.39 10.90
CA MET A 141 13.09 2.81 9.56
C MET A 141 12.54 3.79 8.53
N ASP A 142 11.56 4.62 8.92
CA ASP A 142 10.99 5.65 8.03
C ASP A 142 12.03 6.70 7.63
N GLN A 143 12.99 7.02 8.49
CA GLN A 143 14.06 7.95 8.15
C GLN A 143 14.98 7.40 7.05
N LEU A 144 15.31 6.12 7.11
CA LEU A 144 16.09 5.44 6.06
C LEU A 144 15.31 5.38 4.74
N ASP A 145 14.03 5.05 4.81
CA ASP A 145 13.16 5.01 3.64
C ASP A 145 13.03 6.41 3.00
N ILE A 146 12.91 7.47 3.80
CA ILE A 146 12.85 8.85 3.31
C ILE A 146 14.13 9.22 2.56
N GLN A 147 15.31 8.88 3.10
CA GLN A 147 16.58 9.13 2.43
C GLN A 147 16.65 8.41 1.08
N ALA A 148 16.23 7.16 1.02
CA ALA A 148 16.20 6.38 -0.21
C ALA A 148 15.25 6.98 -1.26
N LEU A 149 14.07 7.48 -0.83
CA LEU A 149 13.08 8.12 -1.71
C LEU A 149 13.56 9.50 -2.20
N GLN A 150 14.19 10.30 -1.33
CA GLN A 150 14.76 11.60 -1.72
C GLN A 150 15.84 11.45 -2.79
N ALA A 151 16.70 10.44 -2.67
CA ALA A 151 17.70 10.15 -3.68
C ALA A 151 17.12 9.80 -5.06
N LEU A 152 15.86 9.34 -5.13
CA LEU A 152 15.13 9.15 -6.40
C LEU A 152 14.62 10.47 -6.97
N SER A 153 14.11 11.36 -6.12
CA SER A 153 13.59 12.67 -6.56
C SER A 153 14.70 13.57 -7.15
N ASP A 154 15.94 13.39 -6.70
CA ASP A 154 17.08 14.15 -7.15
C ASP A 154 17.69 13.62 -8.48
N GLN A 155 17.22 12.46 -8.96
CA GLN A 155 17.63 11.91 -10.26
C GLN A 155 16.77 12.53 -11.37
N PRO A 156 17.37 12.87 -12.54
CA PRO A 156 16.55 13.26 -13.69
C PRO A 156 15.57 12.14 -14.03
N PRO A 157 14.36 12.47 -14.52
CA PRO A 157 13.33 11.48 -14.80
C PRO A 157 13.93 10.38 -15.68
N HIS A 158 14.08 9.19 -15.12
CA HIS A 158 14.42 8.02 -15.92
C HIS A 158 13.22 7.77 -16.85
N ASP A 159 13.46 7.87 -18.14
CA ASP A 159 12.55 7.32 -19.14
C ASP A 159 12.35 5.85 -18.78
N PHE A 160 11.18 5.52 -18.25
CA PHE A 160 10.75 4.12 -18.16
C PHE A 160 10.82 3.57 -19.59
N PRO A 161 11.52 2.45 -19.83
CA PRO A 161 11.58 1.89 -21.16
C PRO A 161 10.14 1.68 -21.63
N ARG A 162 9.76 2.45 -22.64
CA ARG A 162 8.52 2.19 -23.38
C ARG A 162 8.68 0.77 -23.92
N SER A 163 7.72 -0.11 -23.59
CA SER A 163 7.66 -1.42 -24.20
C SER A 163 7.85 -1.24 -25.71
N ASN A 164 8.98 -1.76 -26.23
CA ASN A 164 9.22 -1.82 -27.65
C ASN A 164 8.05 -2.56 -28.30
N ASP A 165 7.36 -1.84 -29.18
CA ASP A 165 6.56 -2.43 -30.23
C ASP A 165 7.45 -3.39 -31.03
N ALA A 166 7.15 -4.66 -31.00
CA ALA A 166 7.55 -5.62 -32.00
C ALA A 166 6.51 -6.76 -32.03
#